data_c81720edd3b38ce13a2edce8d5d5c7a3
#
_entry.id   c81720edd3b38ce13a2edce8d5d5c7a3
#
_cell.length_a   1.000
_cell.length_b   1.000
_cell.length_c   1.000
_cell.angle_alpha   90.00
_cell.angle_beta   90.00
_cell.angle_gamma   90.00
#
_symmetry.space_group_name_H-M   'P 1'
#
loop_
_entity.id
_entity.type
_entity.pdbx_description
1 polymer ?
#
loop_
_entity_poly.entity_id
_entity_poly.type
_entity_poly.pdbx_seq_one_letter_code
_entity_poly.pdbx_strand_id
1 'polypeptide(L)'
;MNMGTASFSGPGAGRYPTANSVVNDIVRLGTGKVGSPFPFDKEWELESDFTSAFYLRITCSDDLGIIKRVGELAAENGVSIHAILQNPIEDVDNVDFVVTTDPCKQSQVDELSSSIGQEKWAKGVPLILTLL
;
A
#
# COMPACT_ATOMS: atom_id res chain seq x y z
N MET A 1 -2.51 30.48 -4.58
CA MET A 1 -2.39 29.28 -5.44
C MET A 1 -3.15 29.58 -6.72
N ASN A 2 -2.47 29.70 -7.88
CA ASN A 2 -3.07 30.20 -9.11
C ASN A 2 -3.75 29.13 -9.97
N MET A 3 -3.57 27.86 -9.61
CA MET A 3 -4.19 26.73 -10.31
C MET A 3 -4.68 25.71 -9.28
N GLY A 4 -5.95 25.39 -9.35
CA GLY A 4 -6.54 24.34 -8.52
C GLY A 4 -6.19 22.93 -9.08
N THR A 5 -7.13 22.02 -9.03
CA THR A 5 -6.94 20.67 -9.57
C THR A 5 -6.95 20.70 -11.09
N ALA A 6 -5.96 20.08 -11.72
CA ALA A 6 -5.91 19.83 -13.16
C ALA A 6 -5.92 18.33 -13.43
N SER A 7 -6.67 17.90 -14.44
CA SER A 7 -6.74 16.49 -14.86
C SER A 7 -6.33 16.37 -16.32
N PHE A 8 -5.52 15.36 -16.62
CA PHE A 8 -5.09 15.03 -17.98
C PHE A 8 -5.52 13.60 -18.29
N SER A 9 -6.11 13.40 -19.46
CA SER A 9 -6.56 12.09 -19.91
C SER A 9 -5.99 11.79 -21.29
N GLY A 10 -5.56 10.56 -21.49
CA GLY A 10 -5.05 10.10 -22.77
C GLY A 10 -4.59 8.64 -22.69
N PRO A 11 -4.32 7.99 -23.83
CA PRO A 11 -3.80 6.64 -23.86
C PRO A 11 -2.37 6.62 -23.27
N GLY A 12 -2.22 5.94 -22.12
CA GLY A 12 -0.94 5.79 -21.40
C GLY A 12 -0.02 4.71 -21.99
N ALA A 13 -0.58 3.79 -22.79
CA ALA A 13 0.15 2.67 -23.38
C ALA A 13 -0.30 2.41 -24.82
N GLY A 14 0.49 1.62 -25.55
CA GLY A 14 0.21 1.26 -26.93
C GLY A 14 1.28 1.76 -27.91
N ARG A 15 1.28 1.20 -29.11
CA ARG A 15 2.29 1.45 -30.13
C ARG A 15 2.51 2.94 -30.45
N TYR A 16 1.43 3.68 -30.65
CA TYR A 16 1.51 5.09 -31.04
C TYR A 16 1.92 6.03 -29.89
N PRO A 17 1.34 5.96 -28.68
CA PRO A 17 1.77 6.79 -27.55
C PRO A 17 3.24 6.56 -27.19
N THR A 18 3.69 5.30 -27.17
CA THR A 18 5.10 4.97 -26.90
C THR A 18 6.03 5.52 -27.96
N ALA A 19 5.71 5.32 -29.25
CA ALA A 19 6.50 5.87 -30.35
C ALA A 19 6.57 7.40 -30.31
N ASN A 20 5.46 8.08 -29.97
CA ASN A 20 5.42 9.53 -29.83
C ASN A 20 6.36 10.03 -28.71
N SER A 21 6.39 9.34 -27.57
CA SER A 21 7.30 9.68 -26.47
C SER A 21 8.76 9.55 -26.87
N VAL A 22 9.13 8.43 -27.52
CA VAL A 22 10.49 8.21 -27.99
C VAL A 22 10.91 9.27 -29.03
N VAL A 23 10.04 9.57 -30.00
CA VAL A 23 10.34 10.60 -31.05
C VAL A 23 10.49 11.98 -30.37
N ASN A 24 9.64 12.34 -29.43
CA ASN A 24 9.77 13.60 -28.69
C ASN A 24 11.11 13.69 -27.93
N ASP A 25 11.55 12.62 -27.29
CA ASP A 25 12.85 12.61 -26.60
C ASP A 25 14.02 12.76 -27.57
N ILE A 26 13.98 12.09 -28.72
CA ILE A 26 15.00 12.24 -29.79
C ILE A 26 15.04 13.69 -30.29
N VAL A 27 13.88 14.30 -30.55
CA VAL A 27 13.80 15.70 -31.03
C VAL A 27 14.34 16.66 -29.95
N ARG A 28 14.00 16.44 -28.68
CA ARG A 28 14.51 17.28 -27.58
C ARG A 28 16.02 17.19 -27.44
N LEU A 29 16.59 15.98 -27.53
CA LEU A 29 18.04 15.78 -27.53
C LEU A 29 18.71 16.45 -28.75
N GLY A 30 18.14 16.26 -29.93
CA GLY A 30 18.67 16.85 -31.18
C GLY A 30 18.61 18.37 -31.22
N THR A 31 17.68 19.00 -30.48
CA THR A 31 17.56 20.48 -30.37
C THR A 31 18.33 21.05 -29.19
N GLY A 32 19.08 20.25 -28.46
CA GLY A 32 19.81 20.67 -27.23
C GLY A 32 18.93 21.07 -26.07
N LYS A 33 17.61 20.85 -26.15
CA LYS A 33 16.66 21.06 -25.06
C LYS A 33 16.65 19.87 -24.12
N VAL A 34 17.81 19.53 -23.58
CA VAL A 34 17.90 18.57 -22.47
C VAL A 34 17.30 19.28 -21.26
N GLY A 35 16.34 18.64 -20.60
CA GLY A 35 15.77 19.15 -19.35
C GLY A 35 16.89 19.41 -18.34
N SER A 36 16.73 20.42 -17.50
CA SER A 36 17.64 20.60 -16.36
C SER A 36 17.80 19.27 -15.62
N PRO A 37 19.02 18.91 -15.20
CA PRO A 37 19.18 17.80 -14.27
C PRO A 37 18.21 17.99 -13.10
N PHE A 38 17.74 16.91 -12.54
CA PHE A 38 16.84 16.96 -11.36
C PHE A 38 17.38 17.97 -10.36
N PRO A 39 16.58 18.95 -9.87
CA PRO A 39 17.06 20.05 -9.04
C PRO A 39 17.39 19.61 -7.61
N PHE A 40 17.72 18.35 -7.42
CA PHE A 40 18.01 17.79 -6.11
C PHE A 40 19.51 17.61 -5.93
N ASP A 41 20.15 18.66 -5.41
CA ASP A 41 21.54 18.61 -4.96
C ASP A 41 21.68 18.07 -3.52
N LYS A 42 20.60 17.58 -2.94
CA LYS A 42 20.61 17.03 -1.58
C LYS A 42 20.59 15.51 -1.62
N GLU A 43 21.46 14.89 -0.84
CA GLU A 43 21.27 13.51 -0.44
C GLU A 43 19.96 13.42 0.34
N TRP A 44 18.98 12.70 -0.23
CA TRP A 44 17.71 12.42 0.43
C TRP A 44 17.87 11.15 1.23
N GLU A 45 17.57 11.23 2.50
CA GLU A 45 17.43 10.07 3.36
C GLU A 45 16.02 9.51 3.18
N LEU A 46 15.92 8.25 2.78
CA LEU A 46 14.62 7.57 2.66
C LEU A 46 14.17 7.15 4.06
N GLU A 47 13.10 7.75 4.54
CA GLU A 47 12.43 7.29 5.74
C GLU A 47 11.53 6.09 5.39
N SER A 48 11.88 4.91 5.90
CA SER A 48 11.12 3.67 5.71
C SER A 48 10.04 3.45 6.77
N ASP A 49 10.14 4.12 7.93
CA ASP A 49 9.21 3.98 9.05
C ASP A 49 8.23 5.18 9.12
N PHE A 50 7.53 5.42 8.03
CA PHE A 50 6.54 6.50 7.93
C PHE A 50 5.24 6.15 8.68
N THR A 51 4.46 7.20 9.01
CA THR A 51 3.15 7.06 9.65
C THR A 51 2.03 7.17 8.62
N SER A 52 1.14 6.18 8.58
CA SER A 52 -0.07 6.18 7.75
C SER A 52 -1.14 5.28 8.35
N ALA A 53 -2.35 5.33 7.79
CA ALA A 53 -3.33 4.27 7.98
C ALA A 53 -3.01 3.11 7.03
N PHE A 54 -3.35 1.89 7.43
CA PHE A 54 -3.06 0.69 6.65
C PHE A 54 -4.30 -0.19 6.47
N TYR A 55 -4.28 -0.91 5.37
CA TYR A 55 -5.21 -1.98 5.03
C TYR A 55 -4.48 -3.30 5.15
N LEU A 56 -4.99 -4.21 5.96
CA LEU A 56 -4.47 -5.57 6.08
C LEU A 56 -5.54 -6.54 5.60
N ARG A 57 -5.20 -7.40 4.63
CA ARG A 57 -6.03 -8.54 4.26
C ARG A 57 -5.47 -9.80 4.90
N ILE A 58 -6.27 -10.43 5.73
CA ILE A 58 -5.92 -11.62 6.49
C ILE A 58 -6.71 -12.79 5.92
N THR A 59 -6.00 -13.82 5.46
CA THR A 59 -6.60 -15.08 5.02
C THR A 59 -6.44 -16.11 6.13
N CYS A 60 -7.52 -16.78 6.52
CA CYS A 60 -7.54 -17.72 7.64
C CYS A 60 -8.48 -18.91 7.38
N SER A 61 -8.37 -19.94 8.20
CA SER A 61 -9.45 -20.91 8.39
C SER A 61 -10.44 -20.32 9.40
N ASP A 62 -11.75 -20.44 9.14
CA ASP A 62 -12.77 -19.91 10.06
C ASP A 62 -12.73 -20.64 11.40
N ASP A 63 -12.58 -19.88 12.47
CA ASP A 63 -12.60 -20.40 13.85
C ASP A 63 -13.09 -19.31 14.81
N LEU A 64 -13.55 -19.77 15.97
CA LEU A 64 -14.03 -18.87 17.02
C LEU A 64 -12.88 -18.10 17.68
N GLY A 65 -13.07 -16.80 17.84
CA GLY A 65 -12.13 -15.96 18.59
C GLY A 65 -11.01 -15.33 17.76
N ILE A 66 -10.95 -15.53 16.46
CA ILE A 66 -9.93 -14.93 15.58
C ILE A 66 -9.94 -13.40 15.70
N ILE A 67 -11.09 -12.76 15.60
CA ILE A 67 -11.22 -11.29 15.72
C ILE A 67 -10.73 -10.80 17.08
N LYS A 68 -11.03 -11.52 18.16
CA LYS A 68 -10.51 -11.21 19.49
C LYS A 68 -8.99 -11.27 19.50
N ARG A 69 -8.41 -12.35 18.95
CA ARG A 69 -6.96 -12.54 18.92
C ARG A 69 -6.25 -11.48 18.07
N VAL A 70 -6.83 -11.11 16.94
CA VAL A 70 -6.32 -9.99 16.10
C VAL A 70 -6.36 -8.68 16.88
N GLY A 71 -7.41 -8.41 17.64
CA GLY A 71 -7.49 -7.23 18.50
C GLY A 71 -6.42 -7.20 19.60
N GLU A 72 -6.14 -8.36 20.24
CA GLU A 72 -5.06 -8.50 21.21
C GLU A 72 -3.69 -8.23 20.59
N LEU A 73 -3.40 -8.85 19.43
CA LEU A 73 -2.15 -8.65 18.71
C LEU A 73 -1.98 -7.20 18.24
N ALA A 74 -3.05 -6.55 17.79
CA ALA A 74 -3.03 -5.14 17.43
C ALA A 74 -2.67 -4.26 18.63
N ALA A 75 -3.27 -4.51 19.79
CA ALA A 75 -2.96 -3.79 21.03
C ALA A 75 -1.51 -4.03 21.50
N GLU A 76 -1.02 -5.27 21.42
CA GLU A 76 0.36 -5.65 21.77
C GLU A 76 1.39 -4.88 20.89
N ASN A 77 1.07 -4.60 19.62
CA ASN A 77 1.91 -3.87 18.68
C ASN A 77 1.60 -2.35 18.63
N GLY A 78 0.73 -1.86 19.50
CA GLY A 78 0.36 -0.44 19.57
C GLY A 78 -0.39 0.05 18.32
N VAL A 79 -1.12 -0.83 17.63
CA VAL A 79 -1.93 -0.53 16.45
C VAL A 79 -3.40 -0.41 16.85
N SER A 80 -4.02 0.74 16.57
CA SER A 80 -5.46 0.95 16.74
C SER A 80 -6.21 0.46 15.50
N ILE A 81 -7.21 -0.40 15.70
CA ILE A 81 -8.07 -0.89 14.63
C ILE A 81 -9.17 0.15 14.37
N HIS A 82 -9.25 0.63 13.13
CA HIS A 82 -10.31 1.54 12.68
C HIS A 82 -11.59 0.79 12.30
N ALA A 83 -11.47 -0.26 11.47
CA ALA A 83 -12.61 -1.09 11.06
C ALA A 83 -12.19 -2.51 10.73
N ILE A 84 -13.13 -3.43 10.84
CA ILE A 84 -13.02 -4.81 10.38
C ILE A 84 -14.17 -5.08 9.42
N LEU A 85 -13.84 -5.62 8.26
CA LEU A 85 -14.78 -5.94 7.18
C LEU A 85 -14.62 -7.40 6.81
N GLN A 86 -15.72 -8.15 6.87
CA GLN A 86 -15.76 -9.54 6.46
C GLN A 86 -16.93 -9.74 5.48
N ASN A 87 -16.65 -10.34 4.34
CA ASN A 87 -17.67 -10.76 3.39
C ASN A 87 -18.36 -12.04 3.89
N PRO A 88 -19.56 -12.38 3.35
CA PRO A 88 -20.17 -13.67 3.61
C PRO A 88 -19.18 -14.81 3.33
N ILE A 89 -19.12 -15.78 4.24
CA ILE A 89 -18.20 -16.91 4.16
C ILE A 89 -18.75 -17.91 3.15
N GLU A 90 -18.02 -18.16 2.06
CA GLU A 90 -18.34 -19.18 1.05
C GLU A 90 -17.52 -20.46 1.28
N ASP A 91 -16.28 -20.32 1.76
CA ASP A 91 -15.34 -21.40 2.05
C ASP A 91 -14.75 -21.19 3.45
N VAL A 92 -15.08 -22.09 4.38
CA VAL A 92 -14.63 -22.01 5.78
C VAL A 92 -13.12 -22.26 5.94
N ASP A 93 -12.50 -22.88 4.97
CA ASP A 93 -11.06 -23.14 4.99
C ASP A 93 -10.24 -21.97 4.44
N ASN A 94 -10.86 -21.05 3.71
CA ASN A 94 -10.20 -19.89 3.13
C ASN A 94 -11.07 -18.64 3.25
N VAL A 95 -11.12 -18.09 4.44
CA VAL A 95 -11.87 -16.87 4.73
C VAL A 95 -10.94 -15.67 4.67
N ASP A 96 -11.31 -14.68 3.89
CA ASP A 96 -10.65 -13.39 3.89
C ASP A 96 -11.44 -12.38 4.70
N PHE A 97 -10.76 -11.67 5.58
CA PHE A 97 -11.29 -10.46 6.19
C PHE A 97 -10.26 -9.34 6.16
N VAL A 98 -10.76 -8.12 6.25
CA VAL A 98 -9.96 -6.91 6.14
C VAL A 98 -9.96 -6.18 7.47
N VAL A 99 -8.79 -5.76 7.88
CA VAL A 99 -8.60 -4.82 9.00
C VAL A 99 -8.05 -3.53 8.43
N THR A 100 -8.65 -2.40 8.78
CA THR A 100 -8.06 -1.09 8.56
C THR A 100 -7.61 -0.51 9.90
N THR A 101 -6.51 0.25 9.88
CA THR A 101 -5.95 0.84 11.10
C THR A 101 -6.17 2.34 11.14
N ASP A 102 -6.14 2.91 12.33
CA ASP A 102 -5.84 4.32 12.51
C ASP A 102 -4.35 4.56 12.14
N PRO A 103 -3.92 5.83 11.95
CA PRO A 103 -2.53 6.12 11.63
C PRO A 103 -1.55 5.54 12.64
N CYS A 104 -0.63 4.71 12.18
CA CYS A 104 0.45 4.10 12.95
C CYS A 104 1.72 4.03 12.11
N LYS A 105 2.84 3.63 12.70
CA LYS A 105 4.11 3.47 11.99
C LYS A 105 4.13 2.20 11.14
N GLN A 106 4.86 2.23 10.02
CA GLN A 106 5.07 1.05 9.17
C GLN A 106 5.63 -0.12 9.99
N SER A 107 6.61 0.12 10.86
CA SER A 107 7.20 -0.91 11.72
C SER A 107 6.17 -1.62 12.60
N GLN A 108 5.20 -0.87 13.17
CA GLN A 108 4.17 -1.45 14.03
C GLN A 108 3.23 -2.39 13.25
N VAL A 109 2.85 -2.01 12.03
CA VAL A 109 1.98 -2.86 11.22
C VAL A 109 2.72 -4.07 10.65
N ASP A 110 4.02 -3.95 10.38
CA ASP A 110 4.86 -5.08 9.96
C ASP A 110 5.01 -6.12 11.08
N GLU A 111 5.22 -5.67 12.33
CA GLU A 111 5.27 -6.54 13.50
C GLU A 111 3.91 -7.21 13.77
N LEU A 112 2.81 -6.45 13.67
CA LEU A 112 1.45 -7.00 13.77
C LEU A 112 1.21 -8.08 12.69
N SER A 113 1.55 -7.80 11.45
CA SER A 113 1.39 -8.73 10.34
C SER A 113 2.21 -10.01 10.54
N SER A 114 3.45 -9.87 11.01
CA SER A 114 4.31 -11.00 11.35
C SER A 114 3.74 -11.85 12.48
N SER A 115 3.21 -11.21 13.52
CA SER A 115 2.56 -11.89 14.66
C SER A 115 1.32 -12.65 14.24
N ILE A 116 0.48 -12.06 13.38
CA ILE A 116 -0.69 -12.73 12.80
C ILE A 116 -0.27 -13.94 11.97
N GLY A 117 0.79 -13.80 11.14
CA GLY A 117 1.28 -14.89 10.30
C GLY A 117 1.81 -16.12 11.07
N GLN A 118 2.12 -15.97 12.36
CA GLN A 118 2.54 -17.07 13.24
C GLN A 118 1.37 -17.82 13.91
N GLU A 119 0.17 -17.28 13.82
CA GLU A 119 -1.01 -17.90 14.40
C GLU A 119 -1.44 -19.13 13.60
N LYS A 120 -1.90 -20.19 14.27
CA LYS A 120 -2.23 -21.48 13.64
C LYS A 120 -3.39 -21.41 12.64
N TRP A 121 -4.29 -20.46 12.84
CA TRP A 121 -5.46 -20.25 11.99
C TRP A 121 -5.13 -19.41 10.74
N ALA A 122 -4.01 -18.66 10.75
CA ALA A 122 -3.60 -17.82 9.63
C ALA A 122 -3.05 -18.66 8.47
N LYS A 123 -3.40 -18.30 7.26
CA LYS A 123 -2.91 -18.95 6.02
C LYS A 123 -1.67 -18.24 5.46
N GLY A 124 -0.92 -17.57 6.32
CA GLY A 124 0.30 -16.84 5.99
C GLY A 124 0.31 -15.42 6.53
N VAL A 125 1.30 -14.67 6.11
CA VAL A 125 1.45 -13.26 6.51
C VAL A 125 0.40 -12.41 5.78
N PRO A 126 -0.34 -11.53 6.47
CA PRO A 126 -1.30 -10.62 5.86
C PRO A 126 -0.72 -9.77 4.73
N LEU A 127 -1.52 -9.47 3.72
CA LEU A 127 -1.20 -8.43 2.74
C LEU A 127 -1.40 -7.05 3.38
N ILE A 128 -0.38 -6.21 3.31
CA ILE A 128 -0.42 -4.83 3.80
C ILE A 128 -0.45 -3.86 2.63
N LEU A 129 -1.34 -2.88 2.67
CA LEU A 129 -1.36 -1.74 1.75
C LEU A 129 -1.46 -0.44 2.55
N THR A 130 -0.73 0.57 2.14
CA THR A 130 -0.83 1.92 2.70
C THR A 130 -2.09 2.60 2.19
N LEU A 131 -2.84 3.22 3.09
CA LEU A 131 -3.99 4.07 2.74
C LEU A 131 -3.50 5.53 2.64
N LEU A 132 -3.82 6.18 1.51
CA LEU A 132 -3.44 7.57 1.21
C LEU A 132 -4.57 8.54 1.59
#